data_5d719d401887b9be002d0691bea82ab5
#
_entry.id   5d719d401887b9be002d0691bea82ab5
#
_cell.length_a   1.000
_cell.length_b   1.000
_cell.length_c   1.000
_cell.angle_alpha   90.00
_cell.angle_beta   90.00
_cell.angle_gamma   90.00
#
_symmetry.space_group_name_H-M   'P 1'
#
loop_
_entity.id
_entity.type
_entity.pdbx_description
1 polymer ?
#
loop_
_entity_poly.entity_id
_entity_poly.type
_entity_poly.pdbx_seq_one_letter_code
_entity_poly.pdbx_strand_id
1 'polypeptide(L)'
;MSSLYPIHPGVVVREQCLNPHGLGVVEGARLLGVSRQALSNLVTGRAGLSPEMAVRLAKALGGSDERWMQLQFAYDLAEVRKKSHTINVVPITSYKYAHSKPQAELFNS
;
A
#
# COMPACT_ATOMS: atom_id res chain seq x y z
N MET A 1 5.15 6.77 20.97
CA MET A 1 3.87 7.16 20.51
C MET A 1 3.67 6.93 19.04
N SER A 2 2.62 6.35 18.71
CA SER A 2 2.43 6.00 17.33
C SER A 2 2.06 7.22 16.53
N SER A 3 2.46 7.20 15.31
CA SER A 3 2.07 8.21 14.37
C SER A 3 0.59 8.08 14.06
N LEU A 4 -0.06 9.20 13.82
CA LEU A 4 -1.44 9.18 13.38
C LEU A 4 -1.57 8.82 11.92
N TYR A 5 -0.46 8.89 11.20
CA TYR A 5 -0.46 8.54 9.79
C TYR A 5 0.35 7.30 9.56
N PRO A 6 -0.15 6.40 8.73
CA PRO A 6 0.64 5.23 8.34
C PRO A 6 1.90 5.66 7.60
N ILE A 7 2.94 4.91 7.80
CA ILE A 7 4.22 5.16 7.15
C ILE A 7 4.24 4.42 5.83
N HIS A 8 4.86 5.04 4.82
CA HIS A 8 5.02 4.36 3.53
C HIS A 8 5.82 3.08 3.74
N PRO A 9 5.37 1.96 3.16
CA PRO A 9 6.07 0.68 3.37
C PRO A 9 7.54 0.71 2.99
N GLY A 10 7.91 1.55 2.03
CA GLY A 10 9.32 1.67 1.65
C GLY A 10 10.21 2.12 2.78
N VAL A 11 9.69 2.96 3.67
CA VAL A 11 10.45 3.39 4.84
C VAL A 11 10.70 2.19 5.75
N VAL A 12 9.70 1.34 5.92
CA VAL A 12 9.84 0.15 6.75
C VAL A 12 10.89 -0.79 6.15
N VAL A 13 10.84 -0.98 4.82
CA VAL A 13 11.83 -1.81 4.15
C VAL A 13 13.22 -1.27 4.40
N ARG A 14 13.41 0.03 4.21
CA ARG A 14 14.74 0.63 4.37
C ARG A 14 15.21 0.57 5.81
N GLU A 15 14.40 1.01 6.73
CA GLU A 15 14.87 1.22 8.10
C GLU A 15 14.79 -0.01 8.97
N GLN A 16 13.86 -0.89 8.71
CA GLN A 16 13.69 -2.05 9.56
C GLN A 16 14.20 -3.34 8.93
N CYS A 17 14.41 -3.34 7.63
CA CYS A 17 14.84 -4.56 6.94
C CYS A 17 16.24 -4.45 6.38
N LEU A 18 16.55 -3.36 5.68
CA LEU A 18 17.86 -3.24 5.03
C LEU A 18 18.92 -2.66 5.94
N ASN A 19 18.63 -1.55 6.58
CA ASN A 19 19.62 -0.88 7.42
C ASN A 19 20.15 -1.77 8.55
N PRO A 20 19.31 -2.51 9.27
CA PRO A 20 19.85 -3.35 10.34
C PRO A 20 20.84 -4.41 9.88
N HIS A 21 20.75 -4.82 8.61
CA HIS A 21 21.67 -5.80 8.04
C HIS A 21 22.79 -5.16 7.26
N GLY A 22 22.90 -3.83 7.30
CA GLY A 22 23.95 -3.13 6.58
C GLY A 22 23.78 -3.19 5.08
N LEU A 23 22.56 -3.38 4.60
CA LEU A 23 22.33 -3.53 3.17
C LEU A 23 21.87 -2.23 2.55
N GLY A 24 22.51 -1.87 1.44
CA GLY A 24 22.04 -0.76 0.63
C GLY A 24 21.09 -1.25 -0.45
N VAL A 25 20.76 -0.35 -1.35
CA VAL A 25 19.80 -0.66 -2.41
C VAL A 25 20.33 -1.74 -3.36
N VAL A 26 21.62 -1.70 -3.67
CA VAL A 26 22.19 -2.69 -4.60
C VAL A 26 22.09 -4.10 -4.02
N GLU A 27 22.52 -4.26 -2.78
CA GLU A 27 22.49 -5.58 -2.15
C GLU A 27 21.06 -6.01 -1.86
N GLY A 28 20.23 -5.06 -1.43
CA GLY A 28 18.83 -5.38 -1.18
C GLY A 28 18.10 -5.83 -2.43
N ALA A 29 18.38 -5.17 -3.55
CA ALA A 29 17.76 -5.55 -4.81
C ALA A 29 18.17 -6.96 -5.21
N ARG A 30 19.45 -7.27 -5.02
CA ARG A 30 19.95 -8.61 -5.33
C ARG A 30 19.25 -9.65 -4.46
N LEU A 31 19.13 -9.34 -3.17
CA LEU A 31 18.46 -10.25 -2.24
C LEU A 31 17.01 -10.50 -2.64
N LEU A 32 16.32 -9.47 -3.07
CA LEU A 32 14.90 -9.57 -3.40
C LEU A 32 14.65 -10.02 -4.84
N GLY A 33 15.70 -10.09 -5.64
CA GLY A 33 15.54 -10.50 -7.02
C GLY A 33 14.85 -9.46 -7.89
N VAL A 34 15.03 -8.19 -7.58
CA VAL A 34 14.42 -7.11 -8.35
C VAL A 34 15.51 -6.16 -8.85
N SER A 35 15.14 -5.25 -9.72
CA SER A 35 16.10 -4.28 -10.22
C SER A 35 16.40 -3.26 -9.12
N ARG A 36 17.58 -2.67 -9.23
CA ARG A 36 17.98 -1.61 -8.31
C ARG A 36 17.00 -0.44 -8.36
N GLN A 37 16.53 -0.12 -9.57
CA GLN A 37 15.60 0.99 -9.74
C GLN A 37 14.27 0.69 -9.05
N ALA A 38 13.79 -0.55 -9.15
CA ALA A 38 12.53 -0.92 -8.52
C ALA A 38 12.62 -0.77 -7.01
N LEU A 39 13.71 -1.23 -6.41
CA LEU A 39 13.86 -1.11 -4.97
C LEU A 39 14.05 0.35 -4.56
N SER A 40 14.82 1.10 -5.35
CA SER A 40 15.03 2.52 -5.07
C SER A 40 13.70 3.27 -5.09
N ASN A 41 12.85 2.98 -6.05
CA ASN A 41 11.54 3.64 -6.13
C ASN A 41 10.68 3.31 -4.91
N LEU A 42 10.77 2.09 -4.44
CA LEU A 42 10.00 1.70 -3.25
C LEU A 42 10.50 2.43 -2.01
N VAL A 43 11.80 2.38 -1.76
CA VAL A 43 12.33 2.93 -0.50
C VAL A 43 12.34 4.45 -0.46
N THR A 44 12.23 5.10 -1.62
CA THR A 44 12.11 6.55 -1.66
C THR A 44 10.66 7.03 -1.75
N GLY A 45 9.72 6.10 -1.78
CA GLY A 45 8.31 6.46 -1.82
C GLY A 45 7.79 6.84 -3.19
N ARG A 46 8.58 6.66 -4.23
CA ARG A 46 8.13 6.97 -5.58
C ARG A 46 7.18 5.92 -6.11
N ALA A 47 7.25 4.71 -5.59
CA ALA A 47 6.36 3.63 -5.98
C ALA A 47 5.81 2.97 -4.74
N GLY A 48 4.60 2.44 -4.85
CA GLY A 48 4.01 1.67 -3.78
C GLY A 48 4.51 0.24 -3.79
N LEU A 49 4.15 -0.48 -2.76
CA LEU A 49 4.52 -1.87 -2.59
C LEU A 49 3.48 -2.74 -3.28
N SER A 50 3.91 -3.47 -4.30
CA SER A 50 3.02 -4.33 -5.06
C SER A 50 2.83 -5.68 -4.35
N PRO A 51 1.79 -6.42 -4.72
CA PRO A 51 1.62 -7.76 -4.16
C PRO A 51 2.81 -8.67 -4.44
N GLU A 52 3.41 -8.57 -5.63
CA GLU A 52 4.57 -9.37 -5.92
C GLU A 52 5.73 -9.01 -5.00
N MET A 53 5.94 -7.72 -4.79
CA MET A 53 7.02 -7.30 -3.89
C MET A 53 6.74 -7.77 -2.46
N ALA A 54 5.47 -7.76 -2.04
CA ALA A 54 5.11 -8.25 -0.71
C ALA A 54 5.50 -9.71 -0.55
N VAL A 55 5.26 -10.51 -1.58
CA VAL A 55 5.65 -11.92 -1.54
C VAL A 55 7.17 -12.07 -1.49
N ARG A 56 7.89 -11.26 -2.27
CA ARG A 56 9.35 -11.30 -2.24
C ARG A 56 9.90 -10.94 -0.88
N LEU A 57 9.33 -9.91 -0.27
CA LEU A 57 9.76 -9.48 1.05
C LEU A 57 9.51 -10.57 2.10
N ALA A 58 8.33 -11.19 2.03
CA ALA A 58 8.02 -12.26 2.98
C ALA A 58 8.96 -13.44 2.80
N LYS A 59 9.27 -13.80 1.57
CA LYS A 59 10.17 -14.91 1.32
C LYS A 59 11.60 -14.62 1.76
N ALA A 60 12.05 -13.40 1.52
CA ALA A 60 13.44 -13.07 1.81
C ALA A 60 13.68 -12.74 3.28
N LEU A 61 12.72 -12.10 3.91
CA LEU A 61 12.92 -11.55 5.26
C LEU A 61 12.05 -12.20 6.32
N GLY A 62 11.15 -13.05 5.89
CA GLY A 62 10.20 -13.64 6.83
C GLY A 62 8.97 -12.76 6.99
N GLY A 63 8.05 -13.24 7.78
CA GLY A 63 6.81 -12.52 8.00
C GLY A 63 5.78 -12.87 6.95
N SER A 64 4.79 -12.01 6.82
CA SER A 64 3.61 -12.28 6.03
C SER A 64 3.48 -11.27 4.91
N ASP A 65 3.20 -11.76 3.70
CA ASP A 65 2.92 -10.87 2.58
C ASP A 65 1.65 -10.06 2.84
N GLU A 66 0.72 -10.62 3.57
CA GLU A 66 -0.50 -9.89 3.91
C GLU A 66 -0.21 -8.67 4.78
N ARG A 67 0.70 -8.81 5.73
CA ARG A 67 1.05 -7.67 6.58
C ARG A 67 1.71 -6.57 5.76
N TRP A 68 2.55 -6.94 4.81
CA TRP A 68 3.15 -5.94 3.94
C TRP A 68 2.09 -5.19 3.15
N MET A 69 1.09 -5.92 2.63
CA MET A 69 0.02 -5.27 1.88
C MET A 69 -0.88 -4.43 2.78
N GLN A 70 -1.03 -4.82 4.04
CA GLN A 70 -1.79 -3.99 4.98
C GLN A 70 -1.12 -2.64 5.19
N LEU A 71 0.20 -2.61 5.23
CA LEU A 71 0.92 -1.35 5.35
C LEU A 71 0.65 -0.44 4.15
N GLN A 72 0.68 -1.02 2.96
CA GLN A 72 0.41 -0.25 1.74
C GLN A 72 -1.03 0.22 1.73
N PHE A 73 -1.96 -0.66 2.06
CA PHE A 73 -3.38 -0.31 2.11
C PHE A 73 -3.62 0.86 3.06
N ALA A 74 -3.06 0.79 4.25
CA ALA A 74 -3.27 1.84 5.24
C ALA A 74 -2.69 3.17 4.77
N TYR A 75 -1.52 3.11 4.14
CA TYR A 75 -0.90 4.31 3.64
C TYR A 75 -1.73 4.94 2.52
N ASP A 76 -2.15 4.12 1.55
CA ASP A 76 -2.91 4.61 0.42
C ASP A 76 -4.23 5.23 0.88
N LEU A 77 -4.90 4.56 1.79
CA LEU A 77 -6.19 5.05 2.27
C LEU A 77 -6.04 6.38 3.02
N ALA A 78 -4.99 6.49 3.83
CA ALA A 78 -4.73 7.73 4.55
C ALA A 78 -4.48 8.89 3.59
N GLU A 79 -3.74 8.62 2.50
CA GLU A 79 -3.46 9.66 1.53
C GLU A 79 -4.72 10.13 0.82
N VAL A 80 -5.59 9.21 0.47
CA VAL A 80 -6.86 9.58 -0.17
C VAL A 80 -7.75 10.33 0.80
N ARG A 81 -7.77 9.91 2.06
CA ARG A 81 -8.61 10.55 3.05
C ARG A 81 -8.24 12.00 3.31
N LYS A 82 -6.98 12.35 3.10
CA LYS A 82 -6.58 13.75 3.21
C LYS A 82 -7.31 14.63 2.21
N LYS A 83 -7.69 14.06 1.09
CA LYS A 83 -8.36 14.77 0.02
C LYS A 83 -9.82 14.38 -0.12
N SER A 84 -10.40 13.76 0.89
CA SER A 84 -11.75 13.25 0.76
C SER A 84 -12.76 14.35 0.48
N HIS A 85 -12.48 15.56 0.92
CA HIS A 85 -13.38 16.69 0.66
C HIS A 85 -13.45 17.04 -0.84
N THR A 86 -12.49 16.58 -1.63
CA THR A 86 -12.52 16.83 -3.07
C THR A 86 -13.24 15.72 -3.83
N ILE A 87 -13.62 14.66 -3.15
CA ILE A 87 -14.28 13.53 -3.79
C ILE A 87 -15.77 13.72 -3.67
N ASN A 88 -16.39 14.06 -4.80
CA ASN A 88 -17.80 14.41 -4.82
C ASN A 88 -18.63 13.20 -5.19
N VAL A 89 -19.39 12.74 -4.23
CA VAL A 89 -20.23 11.56 -4.39
C VAL A 89 -21.58 11.87 -3.78
N VAL A 90 -22.62 11.40 -4.40
CA VAL A 90 -23.97 11.55 -3.85
C VAL A 90 -24.34 10.26 -3.16
N PRO A 91 -24.62 10.30 -1.84
CA PRO A 91 -25.02 9.08 -1.16
C PRO A 91 -26.32 8.55 -1.77
N ILE A 92 -26.42 7.24 -1.82
CA ILE A 92 -27.62 6.64 -2.43
C ILE A 92 -28.88 7.03 -1.69
N THR A 93 -28.78 7.29 -0.40
CA THR A 93 -29.94 7.69 0.39
C THR A 93 -30.45 9.08 0.03
N SER A 94 -29.58 9.91 -0.54
CA SER A 94 -29.95 11.25 -1.00
C SER A 94 -30.45 11.24 -2.43
N TYR A 95 -30.23 10.16 -3.13
CA TYR A 95 -30.61 10.05 -4.52
C TYR A 95 -32.06 9.64 -4.60
N LYS A 96 -32.83 10.36 -5.39
CA LYS A 96 -34.23 10.01 -5.51
C LYS A 96 -34.36 8.74 -6.28
N TYR A 97 -35.16 7.88 -5.75
CA TYR A 97 -35.32 6.58 -6.35
C TYR A 97 -36.29 6.53 -7.49
N ALA A 98 -36.43 7.59 -8.15
CA ALA A 98 -37.33 7.58 -9.27
C ALA A 98 -36.97 6.51 -10.28
N HIS A 99 -35.75 6.06 -10.21
CA HIS A 99 -35.27 5.14 -11.18
C HIS A 99 -34.94 3.79 -10.66
N SER A 100 -35.25 3.53 -9.62
CA SER A 100 -34.93 2.47 -8.78
C SER A 100 -34.65 1.14 -9.36
N LYS A 101 -33.43 0.88 -9.57
CA LYS A 101 -33.02 -0.49 -9.58
C LYS A 101 -32.77 -0.90 -8.17
N PRO A 102 -33.16 -2.10 -7.79
CA PRO A 102 -32.82 -2.55 -6.45
C PRO A 102 -31.33 -2.54 -6.29
N GLN A 103 -30.91 -2.01 -5.17
CA GLN A 103 -29.50 -1.88 -4.92
C GLN A 103 -28.79 -3.21 -4.85
N ALA A 104 -29.50 -4.22 -4.41
CA ALA A 104 -28.94 -5.55 -4.34
C ALA A 104 -28.43 -6.04 -5.68
N GLU A 105 -29.03 -5.61 -6.75
CA GLU A 105 -28.58 -6.03 -8.07
C GLU A 105 -27.22 -5.50 -8.42
N LEU A 106 -26.84 -4.38 -7.84
CA LEU A 106 -25.55 -3.79 -8.14
C LEU A 106 -24.42 -4.54 -7.48
N PHE A 107 -24.70 -5.18 -6.38
CA PHE A 107 -23.67 -5.86 -5.62
C PHE A 107 -23.67 -7.35 -5.82
N ASN A 108 -24.66 -7.86 -6.47
CA ASN A 108 -24.74 -9.29 -6.69
C ASN A 108 -24.28 -9.73 -8.06
N SER A 109 -23.80 -8.81 -8.82
CA SER A 109 -23.32 -9.12 -10.16
C SER A 109 -21.91 -9.66 -10.15
#